data_7de155553490814c54727d59857f8ac5
#
_entry.id   7de155553490814c54727d59857f8ac5
#
_cell.length_a   1.000
_cell.length_b   1.000
_cell.length_c   1.000
_cell.angle_alpha   90.00
_cell.angle_beta   90.00
_cell.angle_gamma   90.00
#
_symmetry.space_group_name_H-M   'P 1'
#
loop_
_entity.id
_entity.type
_entity.pdbx_description
1 polymer ?
#
loop_
_entity_poly.entity_id
_entity_poly.type
_entity_poly.pdbx_seq_one_letter_code
_entity_poly.pdbx_strand_id
1 'polypeptide(L)'
;MLVKRIRSKLYEWRNIIGMVVWDVMLGAALVFFLYVALMNVSSTSLRIALMAFTVAIIAFSIVVKYVLFYQKTGVDDITGGKNKREFERIARILLQGSGEFALVYANIDRFKLVNELYGDEEGDRVLRQVHKVIDNELLSWDEASGRIMADNFGMLLRFHSMKKLEHRLNRLNEQLGHLCDEQGVSYGLRLFFGVYLVTDKEMPVSAMMERANLALKKTLQLPQHLKKIGVYDEKEHQKLEREKHLEMRMEQALKNGEFVPYLQPKYELTHETIAGA
;
A
#
# COMPACT_ATOMS: atom_id res chain seq x y z
N MET A 1 -5.55 19.48 10.40
CA MET A 1 -4.84 18.29 9.85
C MET A 1 -3.34 18.48 9.65
N LEU A 2 -2.88 19.53 8.96
CA LEU A 2 -1.45 19.81 8.70
C LEU A 2 -0.62 19.98 9.98
N VAL A 3 -1.14 20.70 10.97
CA VAL A 3 -0.45 20.99 12.25
C VAL A 3 -0.24 19.73 13.11
N LYS A 4 -1.21 18.79 13.16
CA LYS A 4 -1.05 17.49 13.86
C LYS A 4 0.05 16.65 13.19
N ARG A 5 0.11 16.64 11.85
CA ARG A 5 1.11 15.89 11.06
C ARG A 5 2.53 16.46 11.21
N ILE A 6 2.66 17.78 11.31
CA ILE A 6 3.94 18.45 11.60
C ILE A 6 4.37 18.15 13.04
N ARG A 7 3.43 18.16 14.00
CA ARG A 7 3.71 17.87 15.41
C ARG A 7 4.14 16.42 15.64
N SER A 8 3.52 15.44 14.96
CA SER A 8 3.95 14.03 15.03
C SER A 8 5.34 13.83 14.43
N LYS A 9 5.62 14.43 13.27
CA LYS A 9 6.97 14.38 12.67
C LYS A 9 8.02 15.05 13.56
N LEU A 10 7.74 16.20 14.16
CA LEU A 10 8.64 16.86 15.10
C LEU A 10 8.89 16.02 16.35
N TYR A 11 7.87 15.29 16.85
CA TYR A 11 8.00 14.37 17.97
C TYR A 11 8.88 13.17 17.61
N GLU A 12 8.72 12.59 16.42
CA GLU A 12 9.58 11.53 15.90
C GLU A 12 11.02 11.96 15.76
N TRP A 13 11.27 13.15 15.14
CA TRP A 13 12.62 13.71 15.01
C TRP A 13 13.27 13.98 16.38
N ARG A 14 12.50 14.48 17.35
CA ARG A 14 12.99 14.69 18.72
C ARG A 14 13.41 13.40 19.39
N ASN A 15 12.65 12.32 19.20
CA ASN A 15 12.97 11.02 19.74
C ASN A 15 14.21 10.40 19.04
N ILE A 16 14.31 10.54 17.73
CA ILE A 16 15.49 10.08 16.97
C ILE A 16 16.74 10.85 17.40
N ILE A 17 16.66 12.18 17.49
CA ILE A 17 17.78 13.02 17.95
C ILE A 17 18.16 12.65 19.40
N GLY A 18 17.18 12.47 20.28
CA GLY A 18 17.41 12.04 21.66
C GLY A 18 18.13 10.68 21.73
N MET A 19 17.75 9.70 20.91
CA MET A 19 18.44 8.41 20.83
C MET A 19 19.87 8.54 20.33
N VAL A 20 20.08 9.34 19.26
CA VAL A 20 21.43 9.58 18.70
C VAL A 20 22.34 10.29 19.72
N VAL A 21 21.83 11.32 20.39
CA VAL A 21 22.59 12.04 21.45
C VAL A 21 22.94 11.11 22.59
N TRP A 22 22.00 10.28 23.04
CA TRP A 22 22.26 9.29 24.10
C TRP A 22 23.35 8.29 23.68
N ASP A 23 23.38 7.88 22.42
CA ASP A 23 24.39 6.96 21.90
C ASP A 23 25.77 7.56 21.81
N VAL A 24 25.85 8.79 21.38
CA VAL A 24 27.13 9.51 21.36
C VAL A 24 27.68 9.67 22.78
N MET A 25 26.80 9.98 23.74
CA MET A 25 27.20 10.08 25.16
C MET A 25 27.64 8.75 25.74
N LEU A 26 26.89 7.67 25.46
CA LEU A 26 27.23 6.32 25.91
C LEU A 26 28.53 5.84 25.28
N GLY A 27 28.71 6.07 23.98
CA GLY A 27 29.95 5.75 23.27
C GLY A 27 31.16 6.50 23.83
N ALA A 28 31.01 7.81 24.09
CA ALA A 28 32.05 8.63 24.68
C ALA A 28 32.41 8.15 26.11
N ALA A 29 31.41 7.80 26.92
CA ALA A 29 31.63 7.25 28.28
C ALA A 29 32.35 5.89 28.24
N LEU A 30 31.97 5.01 27.29
CA LEU A 30 32.65 3.72 27.11
C LEU A 30 34.10 3.87 26.67
N VAL A 31 34.37 4.78 25.74
CA VAL A 31 35.72 5.08 25.25
C VAL A 31 36.57 5.69 26.38
N PHE A 32 36.00 6.61 27.18
CA PHE A 32 36.68 7.20 28.32
C PHE A 32 37.00 6.13 29.40
N PHE A 33 36.02 5.27 29.71
CA PHE A 33 36.23 4.19 30.64
C PHE A 33 37.31 3.20 30.18
N LEU A 34 37.29 2.87 28.88
CA LEU A 34 38.31 2.04 28.24
C LEU A 34 39.69 2.68 28.34
N TYR A 35 39.81 3.99 28.08
CA TYR A 35 41.07 4.72 28.22
C TYR A 35 41.64 4.65 29.64
N VAL A 36 40.80 4.89 30.67
CA VAL A 36 41.19 4.79 32.08
C VAL A 36 41.60 3.36 32.44
N ALA A 37 40.85 2.36 32.01
CA ALA A 37 41.16 0.96 32.22
C ALA A 37 42.50 0.53 31.59
N LEU A 38 42.76 0.98 30.35
CA LEU A 38 43.99 0.68 29.62
C LEU A 38 45.23 1.31 30.28
N MET A 39 45.09 2.49 30.88
CA MET A 39 46.18 3.16 31.60
C MET A 39 46.58 2.41 32.91
N ASN A 40 45.63 1.71 33.54
CA ASN A 40 45.85 0.98 34.81
C ASN A 40 46.22 -0.50 34.62
N VAL A 41 46.14 -1.04 33.39
CA VAL A 41 46.43 -2.44 33.12
C VAL A 41 47.84 -2.61 32.56
N SER A 42 48.70 -3.39 33.18
CA SER A 42 50.06 -3.67 32.73
C SER A 42 50.15 -4.76 31.67
N SER A 43 49.18 -5.69 31.61
CA SER A 43 49.17 -6.82 30.66
C SER A 43 48.66 -6.41 29.26
N THR A 44 49.47 -6.61 28.22
CA THR A 44 49.12 -6.30 26.82
C THR A 44 47.95 -7.15 26.30
N SER A 45 47.88 -8.43 26.70
CA SER A 45 46.81 -9.32 26.30
C SER A 45 45.46 -8.90 26.90
N LEU A 46 45.43 -8.42 28.11
CA LEU A 46 44.21 -7.90 28.74
C LEU A 46 43.76 -6.59 28.14
N ARG A 47 44.69 -5.72 27.71
CA ARG A 47 44.37 -4.51 26.96
C ARG A 47 43.65 -4.82 25.61
N ILE A 48 44.19 -5.77 24.85
CA ILE A 48 43.59 -6.21 23.60
C ILE A 48 42.19 -6.79 23.80
N ALA A 49 42.01 -7.62 24.83
CA ALA A 49 40.73 -8.19 25.17
C ALA A 49 39.67 -7.15 25.56
N LEU A 50 40.03 -6.12 26.33
CA LEU A 50 39.15 -5.01 26.68
C LEU A 50 38.75 -4.17 25.45
N MET A 51 39.70 -3.90 24.55
CA MET A 51 39.41 -3.20 23.30
C MET A 51 38.42 -4.00 22.43
N ALA A 52 38.67 -5.29 22.21
CA ALA A 52 37.80 -6.16 21.44
C ALA A 52 36.38 -6.24 22.04
N PHE A 53 36.26 -6.36 23.38
CA PHE A 53 34.99 -6.37 24.08
C PHE A 53 34.20 -5.08 23.91
N THR A 54 34.88 -3.92 23.98
CA THR A 54 34.23 -2.62 23.80
C THR A 54 33.71 -2.44 22.37
N VAL A 55 34.49 -2.84 21.36
CA VAL A 55 34.08 -2.83 19.96
C VAL A 55 32.86 -3.74 19.75
N ALA A 56 32.85 -4.92 20.37
CA ALA A 56 31.72 -5.85 20.30
C ALA A 56 30.44 -5.27 20.90
N ILE A 57 30.52 -4.58 22.04
CA ILE A 57 29.37 -3.90 22.67
C ILE A 57 28.82 -2.81 21.75
N ILE A 58 29.68 -1.98 21.19
CA ILE A 58 29.27 -0.90 20.27
C ILE A 58 28.57 -1.50 19.04
N ALA A 59 29.18 -2.49 18.40
CA ALA A 59 28.60 -3.17 17.25
C ALA A 59 27.24 -3.80 17.57
N PHE A 60 27.11 -4.47 18.71
CA PHE A 60 25.84 -5.05 19.17
C PHE A 60 24.78 -3.97 19.39
N SER A 61 25.14 -2.85 20.03
CA SER A 61 24.21 -1.73 20.25
C SER A 61 23.69 -1.15 18.93
N ILE A 62 24.56 -0.98 17.93
CA ILE A 62 24.18 -0.50 16.58
C ILE A 62 23.20 -1.48 15.92
N VAL A 63 23.49 -2.78 15.97
CA VAL A 63 22.64 -3.81 15.38
C VAL A 63 21.26 -3.84 16.05
N VAL A 64 21.21 -3.84 17.38
CA VAL A 64 19.93 -3.82 18.12
C VAL A 64 19.10 -2.61 17.76
N LYS A 65 19.70 -1.42 17.69
CA LYS A 65 19.00 -0.19 17.30
C LYS A 65 18.52 -0.20 15.85
N TYR A 66 19.36 -0.70 14.96
CA TYR A 66 18.96 -0.88 13.57
C TYR A 66 17.73 -1.79 13.45
N VAL A 67 17.71 -2.91 14.16
CA VAL A 67 16.58 -3.84 14.19
C VAL A 67 15.33 -3.18 14.75
N LEU A 68 15.46 -2.50 15.91
CA LEU A 68 14.32 -1.80 16.54
C LEU A 68 13.78 -0.66 15.68
N PHE A 69 14.66 0.12 15.05
CA PHE A 69 14.27 1.18 14.10
C PHE A 69 13.55 0.58 12.88
N TYR A 70 14.07 -0.52 12.35
CA TYR A 70 13.50 -1.20 11.19
C TYR A 70 12.12 -1.80 11.50
N GLN A 71 11.94 -2.39 12.68
CA GLN A 71 10.65 -2.89 13.14
C GLN A 71 9.62 -1.76 13.30
N LYS A 72 10.01 -0.64 13.90
CA LYS A 72 9.13 0.51 14.10
C LYS A 72 8.71 1.19 12.78
N THR A 73 9.56 1.16 11.75
CA THR A 73 9.26 1.75 10.43
C THR A 73 8.40 0.86 9.52
N GLY A 74 8.21 -0.41 9.88
CA GLY A 74 7.40 -1.39 9.13
C GLY A 74 5.92 -1.44 9.51
N VAL A 75 5.55 -0.78 10.61
CA VAL A 75 4.19 -0.82 11.19
C VAL A 75 3.39 0.41 10.76
N ASP A 76 2.10 0.23 10.53
CA ASP A 76 1.15 1.33 10.33
C ASP A 76 0.67 1.86 11.69
N ASP A 77 0.80 3.17 11.91
CA ASP A 77 0.53 3.79 13.21
C ASP A 77 -0.94 3.70 13.67
N ILE A 78 -1.88 3.52 12.73
CA ILE A 78 -3.32 3.47 13.03
C ILE A 78 -3.76 2.02 13.27
N THR A 79 -3.42 1.13 12.35
CA THR A 79 -3.92 -0.25 12.39
C THR A 79 -3.05 -1.19 13.23
N GLY A 80 -1.78 -0.82 13.46
CA GLY A 80 -0.78 -1.71 14.08
C GLY A 80 -0.30 -2.84 13.16
N GLY A 81 -0.85 -2.93 11.96
CA GLY A 81 -0.45 -3.90 10.95
C GLY A 81 0.73 -3.44 10.10
N LYS A 82 1.00 -4.16 9.03
CA LYS A 82 2.08 -3.79 8.10
C LYS A 82 1.69 -2.52 7.32
N ASN A 83 2.62 -1.58 7.23
CA ASN A 83 2.46 -0.44 6.33
C ASN A 83 2.83 -0.82 4.88
N LYS A 84 2.66 0.11 3.94
CA LYS A 84 2.96 -0.10 2.51
C LYS A 84 4.37 -0.67 2.29
N ARG A 85 5.38 -0.07 2.93
CA ARG A 85 6.79 -0.46 2.75
C ARG A 85 7.03 -1.91 3.19
N GLU A 86 6.52 -2.28 4.36
CA GLU A 86 6.69 -3.62 4.91
C GLU A 86 5.87 -4.65 4.14
N PHE A 87 4.66 -4.29 3.70
CA PHE A 87 3.87 -5.12 2.80
C PHE A 87 4.63 -5.42 1.49
N GLU A 88 5.16 -4.40 0.81
CA GLU A 88 5.94 -4.57 -0.42
C GLU A 88 7.18 -5.46 -0.22
N ARG A 89 7.87 -5.29 0.93
CA ARG A 89 9.04 -6.10 1.27
C ARG A 89 8.68 -7.58 1.47
N ILE A 90 7.63 -7.86 2.23
CA ILE A 90 7.18 -9.23 2.51
C ILE A 90 6.61 -9.86 1.24
N ALA A 91 5.77 -9.14 0.50
CA ALA A 91 5.23 -9.62 -0.76
C ALA A 91 6.33 -10.03 -1.76
N ARG A 92 7.41 -9.25 -1.86
CA ARG A 92 8.57 -9.61 -2.70
C ARG A 92 9.22 -10.92 -2.27
N ILE A 93 9.37 -11.15 -0.96
CA ILE A 93 9.93 -12.42 -0.44
C ILE A 93 9.01 -13.58 -0.76
N LEU A 94 7.70 -13.42 -0.55
CA LEU A 94 6.72 -14.46 -0.79
C LEU A 94 6.61 -14.85 -2.27
N LEU A 95 6.76 -13.88 -3.17
CA LEU A 95 6.73 -14.10 -4.62
C LEU A 95 7.89 -14.97 -5.11
N GLN A 96 9.01 -15.06 -4.37
CA GLN A 96 10.11 -15.98 -4.69
C GLN A 96 9.74 -17.45 -4.47
N GLY A 97 8.68 -17.70 -3.71
CA GLY A 97 8.15 -19.04 -3.49
C GLY A 97 7.45 -19.64 -4.72
N SER A 98 7.18 -20.96 -4.65
CA SER A 98 6.42 -21.69 -5.68
C SER A 98 4.92 -21.35 -5.60
N GLY A 99 4.20 -21.48 -6.72
CA GLY A 99 2.77 -21.30 -6.83
C GLY A 99 2.36 -19.96 -7.46
N GLU A 100 1.06 -19.80 -7.66
CA GLU A 100 0.45 -18.62 -8.28
C GLU A 100 -0.08 -17.68 -7.20
N PHE A 101 -0.05 -16.39 -7.48
CA PHE A 101 -0.49 -15.35 -6.57
C PHE A 101 -1.44 -14.36 -7.27
N ALA A 102 -2.32 -13.79 -6.48
CA ALA A 102 -3.11 -12.62 -6.84
C ALA A 102 -2.75 -11.47 -5.90
N LEU A 103 -2.37 -10.34 -6.46
CA LEU A 103 -2.24 -9.11 -5.71
C LEU A 103 -3.55 -8.35 -5.77
N VAL A 104 -4.13 -8.10 -4.59
CA VAL A 104 -5.42 -7.43 -4.43
C VAL A 104 -5.20 -6.07 -3.79
N TYR A 105 -5.78 -5.05 -4.40
CA TYR A 105 -5.87 -3.70 -3.86
C TYR A 105 -7.30 -3.43 -3.45
N ALA A 106 -7.52 -3.12 -2.17
CA ALA A 106 -8.85 -2.94 -1.60
C ALA A 106 -9.06 -1.51 -1.11
N ASN A 107 -10.26 -0.97 -1.29
CA ASN A 107 -10.68 0.33 -0.80
C ASN A 107 -11.99 0.21 -0.02
N ILE A 108 -12.10 0.91 1.11
CA ILE A 108 -13.34 0.96 1.90
C ILE A 108 -14.32 1.93 1.23
N ASP A 109 -15.49 1.42 0.85
CA ASP A 109 -16.56 2.24 0.29
C ASP A 109 -16.99 3.32 1.28
N ARG A 110 -17.03 4.56 0.79
CA ARG A 110 -17.54 5.73 1.53
C ARG A 110 -16.91 5.94 2.91
N PHE A 111 -15.65 5.54 3.13
CA PHE A 111 -14.97 5.72 4.41
C PHE A 111 -14.97 7.19 4.89
N LYS A 112 -14.97 8.14 3.95
CA LYS A 112 -15.08 9.57 4.28
C LYS A 112 -16.35 9.89 5.07
N LEU A 113 -17.48 9.23 4.77
CA LEU A 113 -18.73 9.42 5.52
C LEU A 113 -18.62 8.92 6.96
N VAL A 114 -17.84 7.87 7.23
CA VAL A 114 -17.58 7.41 8.60
C VAL A 114 -16.91 8.52 9.40
N ASN A 115 -15.86 9.14 8.84
CA ASN A 115 -15.17 10.25 9.50
C ASN A 115 -16.06 11.50 9.67
N GLU A 116 -16.91 11.80 8.68
CA GLU A 116 -17.81 12.93 8.74
C GLU A 116 -18.94 12.75 9.78
N LEU A 117 -19.46 11.53 9.92
CA LEU A 117 -20.59 11.23 10.82
C LEU A 117 -20.13 10.90 12.24
N TYR A 118 -19.01 10.19 12.40
CA TYR A 118 -18.57 9.63 13.69
C TYR A 118 -17.25 10.22 14.19
N GLY A 119 -16.55 11.01 13.36
CA GLY A 119 -15.26 11.60 13.70
C GLY A 119 -14.05 10.71 13.36
N ASP A 120 -12.85 11.34 13.40
CA ASP A 120 -11.58 10.69 13.00
C ASP A 120 -11.20 9.52 13.92
N GLU A 121 -11.53 9.59 15.22
CA GLU A 121 -11.19 8.54 16.19
C GLU A 121 -11.94 7.24 15.91
N GLU A 122 -13.20 7.39 15.51
CA GLU A 122 -14.02 6.26 15.09
C GLU A 122 -13.57 5.69 13.75
N GLY A 123 -13.22 6.56 12.80
CA GLY A 123 -12.58 6.13 11.56
C GLY A 123 -11.32 5.31 11.80
N ASP A 124 -10.47 5.73 12.73
CA ASP A 124 -9.28 4.97 13.12
C ASP A 124 -9.62 3.60 13.74
N ARG A 125 -10.73 3.55 14.53
CA ARG A 125 -11.25 2.29 15.08
C ARG A 125 -11.72 1.35 13.97
N VAL A 126 -12.46 1.87 13.01
CA VAL A 126 -12.92 1.14 11.83
C VAL A 126 -11.74 0.59 11.03
N LEU A 127 -10.70 1.40 10.78
CA LEU A 127 -9.50 0.94 10.08
C LEU A 127 -8.80 -0.22 10.80
N ARG A 128 -8.73 -0.18 12.14
CA ARG A 128 -8.20 -1.29 12.95
C ARG A 128 -9.04 -2.56 12.83
N GLN A 129 -10.37 -2.42 12.82
CA GLN A 129 -11.29 -3.56 12.66
C GLN A 129 -11.18 -4.17 11.26
N VAL A 130 -11.18 -3.33 10.21
CA VAL A 130 -10.99 -3.79 8.82
C VAL A 130 -9.67 -4.53 8.66
N HIS A 131 -8.58 -3.99 9.22
CA HIS A 131 -7.29 -4.68 9.20
C HIS A 131 -7.37 -6.06 9.83
N LYS A 132 -7.99 -6.19 11.02
CA LYS A 132 -8.15 -7.47 11.72
C LYS A 132 -8.95 -8.48 10.89
N VAL A 133 -10.03 -8.04 10.25
CA VAL A 133 -10.85 -8.91 9.38
C VAL A 133 -10.03 -9.38 8.18
N ILE A 134 -9.28 -8.49 7.53
CA ILE A 134 -8.40 -8.84 6.42
C ILE A 134 -7.32 -9.83 6.87
N ASP A 135 -6.67 -9.57 8.00
CA ASP A 135 -5.54 -10.38 8.49
C ASP A 135 -6.01 -11.80 8.91
N ASN A 136 -7.22 -11.90 9.51
CA ASN A 136 -7.85 -13.18 9.84
C ASN A 136 -8.25 -14.01 8.61
N GLU A 137 -8.42 -13.38 7.45
CA GLU A 137 -8.74 -14.06 6.20
C GLU A 137 -7.51 -14.66 5.51
N LEU A 138 -6.29 -14.28 5.94
CA LEU A 138 -5.06 -14.88 5.44
C LEU A 138 -5.00 -16.35 5.88
N LEU A 139 -4.96 -17.24 4.90
CA LEU A 139 -5.08 -18.70 5.14
C LEU A 139 -3.73 -19.38 5.32
N SER A 140 -2.65 -18.71 4.95
CA SER A 140 -1.33 -19.30 4.88
C SER A 140 -0.24 -18.32 5.29
N TRP A 141 0.87 -18.85 5.82
CA TRP A 141 2.08 -18.08 6.14
C TRP A 141 2.73 -17.41 4.91
N ASP A 142 2.36 -17.83 3.71
CA ASP A 142 2.83 -17.30 2.44
C ASP A 142 1.85 -16.30 1.79
N GLU A 143 0.94 -15.76 2.57
CA GLU A 143 0.06 -14.64 2.24
C GLU A 143 0.41 -13.44 3.12
N ALA A 144 0.10 -12.24 2.65
CA ALA A 144 0.37 -11.03 3.39
C ALA A 144 -0.71 -9.98 3.15
N SER A 145 -0.95 -9.15 4.16
CA SER A 145 -1.76 -7.94 4.06
C SER A 145 -1.00 -6.73 4.61
N GLY A 146 -1.45 -5.52 4.25
CA GLY A 146 -0.93 -4.29 4.81
C GLY A 146 -1.77 -3.09 4.40
N ARG A 147 -1.74 -2.03 5.21
CA ARG A 147 -2.37 -0.77 4.88
C ARG A 147 -1.46 0.05 3.99
N ILE A 148 -1.98 0.47 2.84
CA ILE A 148 -1.18 1.16 1.83
C ILE A 148 -1.21 2.68 2.05
N MET A 149 -2.39 3.24 2.17
CA MET A 149 -2.63 4.65 2.51
C MET A 149 -4.12 4.90 2.76
N ALA A 150 -4.44 5.83 3.63
CA ALA A 150 -5.81 6.25 3.96
C ALA A 150 -6.72 5.04 4.27
N ASP A 151 -7.68 4.74 3.43
CA ASP A 151 -8.65 3.65 3.49
C ASP A 151 -8.32 2.49 2.53
N ASN A 152 -7.09 2.44 2.05
CA ASN A 152 -6.65 1.42 1.08
C ASN A 152 -5.76 0.36 1.73
N PHE A 153 -6.03 -0.90 1.40
CA PHE A 153 -5.29 -2.08 1.84
C PHE A 153 -4.75 -2.87 0.64
N GLY A 154 -3.58 -3.44 0.82
CA GLY A 154 -2.98 -4.40 -0.12
C GLY A 154 -3.01 -5.80 0.46
N MET A 155 -3.26 -6.80 -0.37
CA MET A 155 -3.19 -8.21 0.00
C MET A 155 -2.45 -8.98 -1.09
N LEU A 156 -1.54 -9.85 -0.71
CA LEU A 156 -0.97 -10.88 -1.58
C LEU A 156 -1.55 -12.22 -1.17
N LEU A 157 -2.35 -12.82 -2.02
CA LEU A 157 -3.10 -14.04 -1.74
C LEU A 157 -2.66 -15.16 -2.68
N ARG A 158 -2.69 -16.40 -2.20
CA ARG A 158 -2.53 -17.59 -3.04
C ARG A 158 -3.68 -17.67 -4.05
N PHE A 159 -3.33 -17.81 -5.31
CA PHE A 159 -4.27 -17.92 -6.39
C PHE A 159 -4.42 -19.39 -6.82
N HIS A 160 -5.66 -19.86 -6.93
CA HIS A 160 -5.97 -21.18 -7.42
C HIS A 160 -7.02 -21.12 -8.55
N SER A 161 -8.01 -20.23 -8.42
CA SER A 161 -9.02 -19.95 -9.44
C SER A 161 -9.76 -18.67 -9.09
N MET A 162 -10.30 -18.00 -10.10
CA MET A 162 -11.13 -16.80 -9.88
C MET A 162 -12.31 -17.07 -8.96
N LYS A 163 -12.99 -18.18 -9.13
CA LYS A 163 -14.14 -18.55 -8.28
C LYS A 163 -13.78 -18.63 -6.80
N LYS A 164 -12.62 -19.23 -6.46
CA LYS A 164 -12.14 -19.30 -5.07
C LYS A 164 -11.75 -17.93 -4.54
N LEU A 165 -11.07 -17.12 -5.34
CA LEU A 165 -10.69 -15.77 -4.97
C LEU A 165 -11.91 -14.90 -4.73
N GLU A 166 -12.88 -14.88 -5.64
CA GLU A 166 -14.14 -14.14 -5.50
C GLU A 166 -14.91 -14.58 -4.24
N HIS A 167 -14.95 -15.86 -3.95
CA HIS A 167 -15.58 -16.35 -2.72
C HIS A 167 -14.90 -15.81 -1.46
N ARG A 168 -13.56 -15.80 -1.42
CA ARG A 168 -12.79 -15.21 -0.30
C ARG A 168 -13.08 -13.72 -0.13
N LEU A 169 -13.02 -12.95 -1.23
CA LEU A 169 -13.26 -11.51 -1.19
C LEU A 169 -14.70 -11.15 -0.81
N ASN A 170 -15.67 -11.96 -1.23
CA ASN A 170 -17.07 -11.80 -0.81
C ASN A 170 -17.26 -12.12 0.67
N ARG A 171 -16.60 -13.15 1.20
CA ARG A 171 -16.61 -13.48 2.63
C ARG A 171 -16.03 -12.34 3.49
N LEU A 172 -14.95 -11.67 3.03
CA LEU A 172 -14.45 -10.45 3.67
C LEU A 172 -15.55 -9.38 3.75
N ASN A 173 -16.29 -9.14 2.67
CA ASN A 173 -17.38 -8.18 2.65
C ASN A 173 -18.55 -8.57 3.58
N GLU A 174 -18.86 -9.85 3.70
CA GLU A 174 -19.87 -10.33 4.64
C GLU A 174 -19.46 -10.05 6.08
N GLN A 175 -18.21 -10.38 6.45
CA GLN A 175 -17.69 -10.11 7.80
C GLN A 175 -17.66 -8.60 8.12
N LEU A 176 -17.27 -7.76 7.15
CA LEU A 176 -17.27 -6.31 7.33
C LEU A 176 -18.67 -5.72 7.47
N GLY A 177 -19.65 -6.29 6.78
CA GLY A 177 -21.06 -5.88 6.91
C GLY A 177 -21.63 -6.08 8.31
N HIS A 178 -21.01 -6.91 9.14
CA HIS A 178 -21.39 -7.14 10.55
C HIS A 178 -20.68 -6.21 11.54
N LEU A 179 -19.74 -5.38 11.09
CA LEU A 179 -19.06 -4.44 11.96
C LEU A 179 -20.04 -3.31 12.37
N CYS A 180 -20.08 -3.08 13.67
CA CYS A 180 -20.99 -2.12 14.30
C CYS A 180 -20.21 -1.16 15.19
N ASP A 181 -20.80 0.01 15.45
CA ASP A 181 -20.37 0.95 16.48
C ASP A 181 -20.62 0.41 17.90
N GLU A 182 -20.31 1.20 18.93
CA GLU A 182 -20.54 0.85 20.35
C GLU A 182 -22.02 0.71 20.72
N GLN A 183 -22.90 1.27 19.92
CA GLN A 183 -24.35 1.21 20.12
C GLN A 183 -25.01 0.06 19.33
N GLY A 184 -24.22 -0.74 18.61
CA GLY A 184 -24.69 -1.86 17.77
C GLY A 184 -25.23 -1.43 16.41
N VAL A 185 -25.00 -0.18 15.99
CA VAL A 185 -25.40 0.31 14.66
C VAL A 185 -24.34 -0.10 13.65
N SER A 186 -24.76 -0.79 12.58
CA SER A 186 -23.84 -1.22 11.53
C SER A 186 -23.34 -0.02 10.71
N TYR A 187 -22.01 0.03 10.48
CA TYR A 187 -21.43 1.04 9.56
C TYR A 187 -21.77 0.77 8.09
N GLY A 188 -22.31 -0.41 7.76
CA GLY A 188 -22.59 -0.81 6.38
C GLY A 188 -21.35 -0.86 5.49
N LEU A 189 -20.18 -1.15 6.08
CA LEU A 189 -18.90 -1.14 5.39
C LEU A 189 -18.83 -2.19 4.28
N ARG A 190 -18.20 -1.81 3.19
CA ARG A 190 -17.90 -2.69 2.06
C ARG A 190 -16.52 -2.37 1.52
N LEU A 191 -15.85 -3.39 0.96
CA LEU A 191 -14.62 -3.24 0.19
C LEU A 191 -14.91 -3.40 -1.29
N PHE A 192 -14.32 -2.53 -2.07
CA PHE A 192 -14.12 -2.74 -3.50
C PHE A 192 -12.72 -3.26 -3.72
N PHE A 193 -12.56 -4.17 -4.67
CA PHE A 193 -11.31 -4.85 -4.93
C PHE A 193 -10.87 -4.67 -6.37
N GLY A 194 -9.61 -4.35 -6.54
CA GLY A 194 -8.91 -4.50 -7.80
C GLY A 194 -7.91 -5.65 -7.68
N VAL A 195 -7.90 -6.53 -8.65
CA VAL A 195 -7.09 -7.75 -8.65
C VAL A 195 -6.12 -7.73 -9.83
N TYR A 196 -4.86 -7.95 -9.54
CA TYR A 196 -3.84 -8.29 -10.52
C TYR A 196 -3.41 -9.75 -10.31
N LEU A 197 -3.63 -10.60 -11.31
CA LEU A 197 -3.10 -11.96 -11.31
C LEU A 197 -1.61 -11.87 -11.65
N VAL A 198 -0.76 -12.37 -10.76
CA VAL A 198 0.68 -12.24 -10.92
C VAL A 198 1.17 -13.20 -12.01
N THR A 199 1.47 -12.64 -13.17
CA THR A 199 2.02 -13.38 -14.32
C THR A 199 3.55 -13.30 -14.37
N ASP A 200 4.12 -12.21 -13.88
CA ASP A 200 5.55 -11.98 -13.79
C ASP A 200 5.94 -11.66 -12.33
N LYS A 201 6.65 -12.58 -11.69
CA LYS A 201 7.09 -12.46 -10.29
C LYS A 201 8.28 -11.53 -10.11
N GLU A 202 9.04 -11.25 -11.17
CA GLU A 202 10.18 -10.33 -11.15
C GLU A 202 9.74 -8.86 -11.20
N MET A 203 8.49 -8.61 -11.60
CA MET A 203 7.93 -7.27 -11.59
C MET A 203 7.96 -6.66 -10.19
N PRO A 204 8.30 -5.37 -10.04
CA PRO A 204 8.21 -4.68 -8.74
C PRO A 204 6.79 -4.76 -8.16
N VAL A 205 6.68 -5.06 -6.86
CA VAL A 205 5.38 -5.14 -6.15
C VAL A 205 4.59 -3.83 -6.28
N SER A 206 5.28 -2.68 -6.30
CA SER A 206 4.65 -1.37 -6.54
C SER A 206 3.94 -1.29 -7.90
N ALA A 207 4.54 -1.84 -8.96
CA ALA A 207 3.90 -1.89 -10.29
C ALA A 207 2.71 -2.87 -10.32
N MET A 208 2.81 -4.01 -9.62
CA MET A 208 1.67 -4.92 -9.45
C MET A 208 0.52 -4.24 -8.71
N MET A 209 0.84 -3.45 -7.66
CA MET A 209 -0.15 -2.66 -6.91
C MET A 209 -0.82 -1.60 -7.77
N GLU A 210 -0.07 -0.93 -8.65
CA GLU A 210 -0.64 0.03 -9.61
C GLU A 210 -1.64 -0.64 -10.54
N ARG A 211 -1.31 -1.81 -11.10
CA ARG A 211 -2.22 -2.59 -11.95
C ARG A 211 -3.49 -2.99 -11.22
N ALA A 212 -3.37 -3.48 -9.99
CA ALA A 212 -4.52 -3.80 -9.16
C ALA A 212 -5.36 -2.52 -8.85
N ASN A 213 -4.72 -1.39 -8.55
CA ASN A 213 -5.40 -0.12 -8.31
C ASN A 213 -6.13 0.40 -9.57
N LEU A 214 -5.57 0.22 -10.77
CA LEU A 214 -6.25 0.57 -12.01
C LEU A 214 -7.55 -0.23 -12.20
N ALA A 215 -7.51 -1.54 -11.92
CA ALA A 215 -8.69 -2.39 -11.94
C ALA A 215 -9.73 -1.96 -10.88
N LEU A 216 -9.29 -1.56 -9.68
CA LEU A 216 -10.14 -1.01 -8.64
C LEU A 216 -10.82 0.30 -9.09
N LYS A 217 -10.06 1.27 -9.60
CA LYS A 217 -10.58 2.56 -10.07
C LYS A 217 -11.68 2.38 -11.11
N LYS A 218 -11.48 1.45 -12.04
CA LYS A 218 -12.49 1.11 -13.04
C LYS A 218 -13.76 0.54 -12.39
N THR A 219 -13.60 -0.34 -11.40
CA THR A 219 -14.74 -0.93 -10.68
C THR A 219 -15.53 0.13 -9.92
N LEU A 220 -14.86 1.12 -9.34
CA LEU A 220 -15.50 2.24 -8.63
C LEU A 220 -16.32 3.17 -9.54
N GLN A 221 -16.02 3.21 -10.85
CA GLN A 221 -16.76 3.97 -11.84
C GLN A 221 -18.05 3.28 -12.31
N LEU A 222 -18.17 1.96 -12.06
CA LEU A 222 -19.36 1.20 -12.40
C LEU A 222 -20.47 1.44 -11.39
N PRO A 223 -21.75 1.29 -11.77
CA PRO A 223 -22.85 1.30 -10.80
C PRO A 223 -22.60 0.29 -9.68
N GLN A 224 -22.69 0.75 -8.43
CA GLN A 224 -22.29 0.00 -7.22
C GLN A 224 -22.94 -1.37 -7.03
N HIS A 225 -24.08 -1.61 -7.69
CA HIS A 225 -24.79 -2.90 -7.63
C HIS A 225 -24.27 -3.95 -8.61
N LEU A 226 -23.42 -3.58 -9.58
CA LEU A 226 -23.02 -4.48 -10.67
C LEU A 226 -21.79 -5.30 -10.36
N LYS A 227 -20.72 -4.72 -9.81
CA LYS A 227 -19.47 -5.44 -9.59
C LYS A 227 -18.62 -4.81 -8.47
N LYS A 228 -18.15 -5.64 -7.53
CA LYS A 228 -17.27 -5.20 -6.44
C LYS A 228 -15.80 -5.60 -6.66
N ILE A 229 -15.53 -6.49 -7.60
CA ILE A 229 -14.21 -7.06 -7.87
C ILE A 229 -13.88 -6.78 -9.34
N GLY A 230 -12.88 -5.96 -9.59
CA GLY A 230 -12.29 -5.72 -10.90
C GLY A 230 -11.02 -6.54 -11.09
N VAL A 231 -10.83 -7.10 -12.25
CA VAL A 231 -9.58 -7.80 -12.60
C VAL A 231 -8.85 -6.95 -13.62
N TYR A 232 -7.54 -6.79 -13.43
CA TYR A 232 -6.71 -6.07 -14.37
C TYR A 232 -6.59 -6.83 -15.69
N ASP A 233 -6.81 -6.15 -16.79
CA ASP A 233 -6.60 -6.64 -18.15
C ASP A 233 -5.62 -5.71 -18.88
N GLU A 234 -4.48 -6.26 -19.28
CA GLU A 234 -3.42 -5.54 -19.98
C GLU A 234 -3.90 -4.97 -21.32
N LYS A 235 -4.69 -5.73 -22.09
CA LYS A 235 -5.20 -5.29 -23.40
C LYS A 235 -6.14 -4.10 -23.25
N GLU A 236 -6.97 -4.14 -22.25
CA GLU A 236 -7.91 -3.06 -21.94
C GLU A 236 -7.17 -1.81 -21.45
N HIS A 237 -6.14 -1.98 -20.64
CA HIS A 237 -5.29 -0.87 -20.20
C HIS A 237 -4.58 -0.19 -21.36
N GLN A 238 -3.97 -0.95 -22.26
CA GLN A 238 -3.31 -0.42 -23.46
C GLN A 238 -4.30 0.32 -24.40
N LYS A 239 -5.54 -0.16 -24.48
CA LYS A 239 -6.59 0.52 -25.23
C LYS A 239 -6.90 1.90 -24.62
N LEU A 240 -7.10 1.97 -23.31
CA LEU A 240 -7.37 3.22 -22.60
C LEU A 240 -6.19 4.21 -22.69
N GLU A 241 -4.95 3.74 -22.58
CA GLU A 241 -3.77 4.58 -22.78
C GLU A 241 -3.72 5.16 -24.19
N ARG A 242 -4.01 4.34 -25.20
CA ARG A 242 -4.07 4.80 -26.60
C ARG A 242 -5.15 5.84 -26.80
N GLU A 243 -6.35 5.61 -26.28
CA GLU A 243 -7.46 6.57 -26.34
C GLU A 243 -7.08 7.89 -25.69
N LYS A 244 -6.52 7.86 -24.48
CA LYS A 244 -6.06 9.05 -23.78
C LYS A 244 -4.94 9.79 -24.53
N HIS A 245 -4.02 9.06 -25.13
CA HIS A 245 -2.96 9.66 -25.94
C HIS A 245 -3.52 10.35 -27.19
N LEU A 246 -4.54 9.78 -27.82
CA LEU A 246 -5.25 10.40 -28.93
C LEU A 246 -5.99 11.67 -28.48
N GLU A 247 -6.71 11.63 -27.34
CA GLU A 247 -7.38 12.80 -26.78
C GLU A 247 -6.42 13.96 -26.52
N MET A 248 -5.24 13.68 -25.91
CA MET A 248 -4.24 14.73 -25.64
C MET A 248 -3.69 15.36 -26.92
N ARG A 249 -3.71 14.66 -28.04
CA ARG A 249 -3.24 15.18 -29.33
C ARG A 249 -4.32 15.89 -30.15
N MET A 250 -5.59 15.75 -29.77
CA MET A 250 -6.73 16.23 -30.55
C MET A 250 -6.66 17.73 -30.88
N GLU A 251 -6.33 18.57 -29.89
CA GLU A 251 -6.23 20.02 -30.13
C GLU A 251 -5.12 20.38 -31.12
N GLN A 252 -3.98 19.70 -31.03
CA GLN A 252 -2.87 19.93 -31.94
C GLN A 252 -3.18 19.43 -33.34
N ALA A 253 -3.80 18.25 -33.44
CA ALA A 253 -4.25 17.68 -34.72
C ALA A 253 -5.29 18.58 -35.43
N LEU A 254 -6.20 19.18 -34.65
CA LEU A 254 -7.17 20.14 -35.19
C LEU A 254 -6.47 21.39 -35.73
N LYS A 255 -5.51 21.96 -34.99
CA LYS A 255 -4.72 23.12 -35.43
C LYS A 255 -3.86 22.81 -36.67
N ASN A 256 -3.38 21.58 -36.76
CA ASN A 256 -2.58 21.12 -37.90
C ASN A 256 -3.42 20.77 -39.15
N GLY A 257 -4.76 20.84 -39.08
CA GLY A 257 -5.64 20.48 -40.18
C GLY A 257 -5.71 18.97 -40.48
N GLU A 258 -5.38 18.12 -39.46
CA GLU A 258 -5.43 16.65 -39.61
C GLU A 258 -6.88 16.12 -39.70
N PHE A 259 -7.86 16.92 -39.24
CA PHE A 259 -9.27 16.56 -39.32
C PHE A 259 -9.87 17.08 -40.64
N VAL A 260 -10.23 16.16 -41.50
CA VAL A 260 -10.89 16.46 -42.78
C VAL A 260 -12.35 16.04 -42.72
N PRO A 261 -13.29 16.97 -42.75
CA PRO A 261 -14.71 16.62 -42.77
C PRO A 261 -15.09 16.02 -44.15
N TYR A 262 -15.73 14.87 -44.11
CA TYR A 262 -16.35 14.25 -45.27
C TYR A 262 -17.86 14.36 -45.15
N LEU A 263 -18.50 14.93 -46.16
CA LEU A 263 -19.94 15.06 -46.22
C LEU A 263 -20.53 13.86 -46.97
N GLN A 264 -21.49 13.18 -46.35
CA GLN A 264 -22.21 12.11 -46.99
C GLN A 264 -23.54 12.67 -47.55
N PRO A 265 -23.74 12.73 -48.89
CA PRO A 265 -24.94 13.27 -49.43
C PRO A 265 -26.17 12.43 -49.10
N LYS A 266 -27.24 13.07 -48.68
CA LYS A 266 -28.57 12.47 -48.50
C LYS A 266 -29.38 12.71 -49.76
N TYR A 267 -29.88 11.64 -50.32
CA TYR A 267 -30.74 11.71 -51.52
C TYR A 267 -32.22 11.60 -51.13
N GLU A 268 -33.03 12.45 -51.68
CA GLU A 268 -34.46 12.28 -51.67
C GLU A 268 -34.85 11.29 -52.79
N LEU A 269 -35.42 10.15 -52.37
CA LEU A 269 -35.74 9.04 -53.27
C LEU A 269 -36.86 9.38 -54.26
N THR A 270 -37.73 10.36 -53.96
CA THR A 270 -38.88 10.73 -54.78
C THR A 270 -38.48 11.57 -55.98
N HIS A 271 -37.43 12.37 -55.83
CA HIS A 271 -36.99 13.31 -56.94
C HIS A 271 -35.53 13.06 -57.35
N GLU A 272 -34.88 12.04 -56.81
CA GLU A 272 -33.45 11.71 -57.03
C GLU A 272 -32.50 12.91 -56.90
N THR A 273 -32.82 13.83 -55.99
CA THR A 273 -32.04 15.04 -55.75
C THR A 273 -31.34 14.96 -54.43
N ILE A 274 -30.19 15.65 -54.27
CA ILE A 274 -29.49 15.78 -53.00
C ILE A 274 -30.31 16.67 -52.09
N ALA A 275 -30.83 16.13 -51.01
CA ALA A 275 -31.64 16.83 -50.00
C ALA A 275 -30.80 17.44 -48.87
N GLY A 276 -29.49 17.13 -48.76
CA GLY A 276 -28.58 17.62 -47.77
C GLY A 276 -27.31 16.76 -47.67
N ALA A 277 -26.44 17.12 -46.68
CA ALA A 277 -25.24 16.33 -46.36
C ALA A 277 -25.06 16.24 -44.86
#